data_ed1195f11609b6f388a64d6ec720f8d6
#
_entry.id   ed1195f11609b6f388a64d6ec720f8d6
#
_cell.length_a   1.000
_cell.length_b   1.000
_cell.length_c   1.000
_cell.angle_alpha   90.00
_cell.angle_beta   90.00
_cell.angle_gamma   90.00
#
_symmetry.space_group_name_H-M   'P 1'
#
loop_
_entity.id
_entity.type
_entity.pdbx_description
1 polymer ?
#
loop_
_entity_poly.entity_id
_entity_poly.type
_entity_poly.pdbx_seq_one_letter_code
_entity_poly.pdbx_strand_id
1 'polypeptide(L)'
;MKTFTVHHYSDTPAGILEAPEDAVFVKEGFAWGALIVPFFWALWNRMWIVAALILAAALILSGIAQWLKLDSGTTFAISLLLNFLIALEGNELLRWTLERRGLGLTGIVTGPSQNDCEFIYFDRLVKEAGNPPERPAGTVPAIRLQPGPADEGLFPLAGGAT
;
A
#
# COMPACT_ATOMS: atom_id res chain seq x y z
N MET A 1 7.22 -16.56 11.96
CA MET A 1 6.22 -16.41 10.89
C MET A 1 6.46 -15.07 10.20
N LYS A 2 6.30 -14.99 8.91
CA LYS A 2 6.47 -13.78 8.10
C LYS A 2 5.15 -13.47 7.44
N THR A 3 4.76 -12.19 7.38
CA THR A 3 3.55 -11.75 6.69
C THR A 3 3.93 -11.23 5.31
N PHE A 4 3.13 -11.58 4.31
CA PHE A 4 3.27 -11.11 2.94
C PHE A 4 1.95 -10.51 2.48
N THR A 5 2.01 -9.37 1.82
CA THR A 5 0.91 -8.80 1.05
C THR A 5 1.01 -9.28 -0.39
N VAL A 6 -0.13 -9.67 -0.96
CA VAL A 6 -0.21 -10.17 -2.34
C VAL A 6 -0.85 -9.11 -3.21
N HIS A 7 -0.18 -8.75 -4.28
CA HIS A 7 -0.64 -7.76 -5.25
C HIS A 7 -0.82 -8.40 -6.62
N HIS A 8 -1.94 -8.11 -7.29
CA HIS A 8 -2.27 -8.64 -8.61
C HIS A 8 -3.09 -7.62 -9.42
N TYR A 9 -3.12 -7.77 -10.74
CA TYR A 9 -3.94 -6.92 -11.62
C TYR A 9 -5.42 -7.25 -11.54
N SER A 10 -5.80 -8.47 -11.17
CA SER A 10 -7.19 -8.92 -11.02
C SER A 10 -7.57 -9.07 -9.56
N ASP A 11 -8.79 -8.63 -9.20
CA ASP A 11 -9.35 -8.78 -7.85
C ASP A 11 -10.20 -10.06 -7.71
N THR A 12 -10.38 -10.82 -8.80
CA THR A 12 -11.19 -12.03 -8.79
C THR A 12 -10.34 -13.28 -8.66
N PRO A 13 -10.75 -14.30 -7.87
CA PRO A 13 -10.02 -15.56 -7.75
C PRO A 13 -9.72 -16.24 -9.09
N ALA A 14 -10.69 -16.24 -10.01
CA ALA A 14 -10.53 -16.80 -11.34
C ALA A 14 -9.45 -16.04 -12.15
N GLY A 15 -9.50 -14.70 -12.17
CA GLY A 15 -8.52 -13.89 -12.90
C GLY A 15 -7.11 -13.98 -12.33
N ILE A 16 -6.95 -14.21 -11.02
CA ILE A 16 -5.65 -14.45 -10.40
C ILE A 16 -5.12 -15.84 -10.79
N LEU A 17 -5.99 -16.85 -10.88
CA LEU A 17 -5.61 -18.20 -11.29
C LEU A 17 -5.28 -18.32 -12.79
N GLU A 18 -5.78 -17.40 -13.62
CA GLU A 18 -5.43 -17.33 -15.06
C GLU A 18 -4.00 -16.84 -15.30
N ALA A 19 -3.46 -15.97 -14.43
CA ALA A 19 -2.11 -15.41 -14.56
C ALA A 19 -1.39 -15.40 -13.18
N PRO A 20 -1.12 -16.57 -12.59
CA PRO A 20 -0.54 -16.66 -11.26
C PRO A 20 0.88 -16.07 -11.17
N GLU A 21 1.60 -15.98 -12.30
CA GLU A 21 2.93 -15.38 -12.41
C GLU A 21 2.93 -13.85 -12.19
N ASP A 22 1.78 -13.19 -12.35
CA ASP A 22 1.64 -11.75 -12.10
C ASP A 22 1.42 -11.42 -10.61
N ALA A 23 1.27 -12.43 -9.76
CA ALA A 23 1.12 -12.25 -8.32
C ALA A 23 2.45 -11.85 -7.68
N VAL A 24 2.50 -10.66 -7.09
CA VAL A 24 3.68 -10.12 -6.41
C VAL A 24 3.50 -10.21 -4.90
N PHE A 25 4.36 -11.01 -4.26
CA PHE A 25 4.39 -11.18 -2.81
C PHE A 25 5.38 -10.21 -2.18
N VAL A 26 4.86 -9.21 -1.48
CA VAL A 26 5.67 -8.20 -0.78
C VAL A 26 5.74 -8.57 0.70
N LYS A 27 6.97 -8.86 1.18
CA LYS A 27 7.20 -9.17 2.58
C LYS A 27 6.99 -7.93 3.44
N GLU A 28 6.23 -8.05 4.51
CA GLU A 28 6.16 -7.02 5.54
C GLU A 28 7.42 -7.01 6.41
N GLY A 29 7.89 -5.80 6.77
CA GLY A 29 9.01 -5.60 7.66
C GLY A 29 10.09 -4.68 7.09
N PHE A 30 11.31 -4.83 7.60
CA PHE A 30 12.43 -3.97 7.26
C PHE A 30 13.09 -4.35 5.93
N ALA A 31 13.29 -3.37 5.05
CA ALA A 31 13.92 -3.54 3.74
C ALA A 31 15.45 -3.46 3.84
N TRP A 32 16.12 -4.53 4.23
CA TRP A 32 17.58 -4.59 4.40
C TRP A 32 18.37 -4.13 3.18
N GLY A 33 17.89 -4.44 1.97
CA GLY A 33 18.51 -3.99 0.72
C GLY A 33 18.50 -2.48 0.57
N ALA A 34 17.42 -1.83 1.03
CA ALA A 34 17.29 -0.37 0.99
C ALA A 34 18.20 0.32 2.03
N LEU A 35 18.60 -0.34 3.11
CA LEU A 35 19.53 0.21 4.08
C LEU A 35 20.94 0.40 3.50
N ILE A 36 21.42 -0.62 2.77
CA ILE A 36 22.82 -0.67 2.31
C ILE A 36 22.99 0.13 1.02
N VAL A 37 22.11 -0.10 0.04
CA VAL A 37 22.19 0.52 -1.29
C VAL A 37 20.79 0.95 -1.77
N PRO A 38 20.21 1.99 -1.16
CA PRO A 38 18.79 2.35 -1.39
C PRO A 38 18.48 2.65 -2.86
N PHE A 39 19.37 3.34 -3.57
CA PHE A 39 19.18 3.66 -4.98
C PHE A 39 19.13 2.39 -5.86
N PHE A 40 20.10 1.50 -5.72
CA PHE A 40 20.14 0.26 -6.50
C PHE A 40 19.02 -0.70 -6.11
N TRP A 41 18.63 -0.72 -4.83
CA TRP A 41 17.49 -1.49 -4.37
C TRP A 41 16.18 -1.01 -5.01
N ALA A 42 15.94 0.30 -5.07
CA ALA A 42 14.79 0.87 -5.73
C ALA A 42 14.80 0.59 -7.25
N LEU A 43 15.98 0.69 -7.89
CA LEU A 43 16.14 0.40 -9.32
C LEU A 43 15.87 -1.08 -9.63
N TRP A 44 16.36 -1.99 -8.79
CA TRP A 44 16.13 -3.44 -8.93
C TRP A 44 14.64 -3.81 -8.85
N ASN A 45 13.91 -3.13 -7.96
CA ASN A 45 12.47 -3.27 -7.83
C ASN A 45 11.68 -2.46 -8.90
N ARG A 46 12.36 -1.91 -9.91
CA ARG A 46 11.77 -1.11 -10.98
C ARG A 46 11.01 0.13 -10.48
N MET A 47 11.36 0.66 -9.32
CA MET A 47 10.75 1.82 -8.66
C MET A 47 11.41 3.12 -9.16
N TRP A 48 11.26 3.45 -10.44
CA TRP A 48 11.97 4.55 -11.10
C TRP A 48 11.77 5.90 -10.41
N ILE A 49 10.54 6.20 -9.98
CA ILE A 49 10.21 7.46 -9.29
C ILE A 49 10.91 7.52 -7.94
N VAL A 50 10.86 6.43 -7.17
CA VAL A 50 11.52 6.34 -5.86
C VAL A 50 13.03 6.42 -6.02
N ALA A 51 13.61 5.75 -7.02
CA ALA A 51 15.05 5.86 -7.32
C ALA A 51 15.46 7.29 -7.65
N ALA A 52 14.67 8.01 -8.46
CA ALA A 52 14.92 9.42 -8.78
C ALA A 52 14.84 10.32 -7.53
N LEU A 53 13.85 10.08 -6.65
CA LEU A 53 13.72 10.82 -5.38
C LEU A 53 14.88 10.55 -4.43
N ILE A 54 15.34 9.31 -4.32
CA ILE A 54 16.51 8.96 -3.50
C ILE A 54 17.77 9.65 -4.03
N LEU A 55 17.97 9.65 -5.35
CA LEU A 55 19.09 10.33 -5.97
C LEU A 55 19.02 11.84 -5.73
N ALA A 56 17.86 12.45 -5.92
CA ALA A 56 17.66 13.88 -5.66
C ALA A 56 17.94 14.23 -4.19
N ALA A 57 17.45 13.42 -3.24
CA ALA A 57 17.70 13.61 -1.81
C ALA A 57 19.20 13.52 -1.49
N ALA A 58 19.93 12.58 -2.08
CA ALA A 58 21.35 12.42 -1.88
C ALA A 58 22.14 13.64 -2.44
N LEU A 59 21.76 14.15 -3.62
CA LEU A 59 22.36 15.34 -4.22
C LEU A 59 22.10 16.61 -3.38
N ILE A 60 20.87 16.79 -2.92
CA ILE A 60 20.50 17.92 -2.05
C ILE A 60 21.26 17.84 -0.74
N LEU A 61 21.34 16.67 -0.10
CA LEU A 61 22.10 16.47 1.13
C LEU A 61 23.59 16.82 0.91
N SER A 62 24.18 16.34 -0.18
CA SER A 62 25.56 16.65 -0.54
C SER A 62 25.78 18.15 -0.74
N GLY A 63 24.87 18.84 -1.44
CA GLY A 63 24.93 20.28 -1.64
C GLY A 63 24.83 21.06 -0.34
N ILE A 64 23.89 20.70 0.55
CA ILE A 64 23.72 21.31 1.87
C ILE A 64 24.96 21.09 2.73
N ALA A 65 25.49 19.85 2.75
CA ALA A 65 26.68 19.53 3.53
C ALA A 65 27.89 20.37 3.10
N GLN A 66 28.08 20.57 1.81
CA GLN A 66 29.16 21.44 1.27
C GLN A 66 28.92 22.92 1.61
N TRP A 67 27.70 23.41 1.48
CA TRP A 67 27.35 24.79 1.79
C TRP A 67 27.55 25.12 3.27
N LEU A 68 27.12 24.21 4.16
CA LEU A 68 27.28 24.34 5.62
C LEU A 68 28.69 23.96 6.10
N LYS A 69 29.58 23.49 5.18
CA LYS A 69 30.91 22.96 5.52
C LYS A 69 30.91 21.93 6.63
N LEU A 70 29.93 21.01 6.56
CA LEU A 70 29.84 19.92 7.52
C LEU A 70 31.07 19.01 7.41
N ASP A 71 31.51 18.51 8.54
CA ASP A 71 32.56 17.49 8.56
C ASP A 71 32.06 16.15 8.00
N SER A 72 33.01 15.31 7.59
CA SER A 72 32.71 14.00 6.98
C SER A 72 31.92 13.08 7.89
N GLY A 73 32.17 13.11 9.21
CA GLY A 73 31.47 12.30 10.19
C GLY A 73 29.99 12.68 10.30
N THR A 74 29.70 13.96 10.40
CA THR A 74 28.32 14.48 10.45
C THR A 74 27.57 14.16 9.16
N THR A 75 28.20 14.38 8.00
CA THR A 75 27.60 14.06 6.70
C THR A 75 27.29 12.57 6.58
N PHE A 76 28.20 11.71 7.00
CA PHE A 76 28.00 10.26 7.02
C PHE A 76 26.85 9.85 7.95
N ALA A 77 26.79 10.41 9.15
CA ALA A 77 25.72 10.12 10.11
C ALA A 77 24.33 10.50 9.58
N ILE A 78 24.20 11.68 8.93
CA ILE A 78 22.95 12.12 8.31
C ILE A 78 22.57 11.20 7.13
N SER A 79 23.54 10.81 6.30
CA SER A 79 23.31 9.89 5.18
C SER A 79 22.85 8.52 5.67
N LEU A 80 23.45 8.01 6.74
CA LEU A 80 23.07 6.72 7.35
C LEU A 80 21.63 6.80 7.93
N LEU A 81 21.29 7.90 8.58
CA LEU A 81 19.93 8.14 9.08
C LEU A 81 18.92 8.17 7.94
N LEU A 82 19.23 8.85 6.84
CA LEU A 82 18.39 8.90 5.64
C LEU A 82 18.18 7.49 5.06
N ASN A 83 19.25 6.71 4.92
CA ASN A 83 19.17 5.33 4.44
C ASN A 83 18.33 4.44 5.37
N PHE A 84 18.44 4.66 6.69
CA PHE A 84 17.64 3.95 7.67
C PHE A 84 16.14 4.27 7.53
N LEU A 85 15.79 5.54 7.35
CA LEU A 85 14.42 5.97 7.10
C LEU A 85 13.86 5.33 5.80
N ILE A 86 14.65 5.37 4.72
CA ILE A 86 14.27 4.71 3.45
C ILE A 86 14.07 3.21 3.64
N ALA A 87 14.88 2.55 4.47
CA ALA A 87 14.75 1.12 4.73
C ALA A 87 13.51 0.78 5.57
N LEU A 88 13.07 1.67 6.46
CA LEU A 88 11.81 1.51 7.19
C LEU A 88 10.60 1.62 6.26
N GLU A 89 10.61 2.61 5.39
CA GLU A 89 9.50 2.90 4.45
C GLU A 89 9.59 2.10 3.13
N GLY A 90 10.68 1.36 2.92
CA GLY A 90 10.99 0.72 1.64
C GLY A 90 9.87 -0.19 1.13
N ASN A 91 9.28 -1.01 1.99
CA ASN A 91 8.21 -1.91 1.60
C ASN A 91 6.89 -1.18 1.32
N GLU A 92 6.62 -0.07 2.01
CA GLU A 92 5.47 0.80 1.69
C GLU A 92 5.66 1.48 0.33
N LEU A 93 6.85 1.99 0.06
CA LEU A 93 7.20 2.57 -1.24
C LEU A 93 7.07 1.55 -2.37
N LEU A 94 7.41 0.28 -2.10
CA LEU A 94 7.23 -0.81 -3.06
C LEU A 94 5.75 -1.07 -3.31
N ARG A 95 4.91 -1.20 -2.27
CA ARG A 95 3.46 -1.36 -2.39
C ARG A 95 2.81 -0.21 -3.16
N TRP A 96 3.13 1.02 -2.79
CA TRP A 96 2.66 2.21 -3.51
C TRP A 96 3.03 2.19 -5.00
N THR A 97 4.25 1.72 -5.32
CA THR A 97 4.69 1.60 -6.72
C THR A 97 3.91 0.53 -7.47
N LEU A 98 3.60 -0.61 -6.82
CA LEU A 98 2.80 -1.69 -7.40
C LEU A 98 1.35 -1.21 -7.66
N GLU A 99 0.73 -0.54 -6.70
CA GLU A 99 -0.61 0.05 -6.86
C GLU A 99 -0.66 1.04 -8.03
N ARG A 100 0.35 1.90 -8.18
CA ARG A 100 0.45 2.81 -9.33
C ARG A 100 0.60 2.11 -10.67
N ARG A 101 1.06 0.88 -10.68
CA ARG A 101 1.12 0.01 -11.89
C ARG A 101 -0.17 -0.75 -12.13
N GLY A 102 -1.17 -0.60 -11.25
CA GLY A 102 -2.45 -1.29 -11.35
C GLY A 102 -2.50 -2.64 -10.64
N LEU A 103 -1.44 -3.01 -9.89
CA LEU A 103 -1.48 -4.21 -9.05
C LEU A 103 -2.14 -3.84 -7.71
N GLY A 104 -3.42 -4.15 -7.56
CA GLY A 104 -4.16 -3.97 -6.32
C GLY A 104 -3.77 -4.99 -5.24
N LEU A 105 -4.00 -4.64 -3.98
CA LEU A 105 -3.86 -5.58 -2.86
C LEU A 105 -5.00 -6.61 -2.93
N THR A 106 -4.67 -7.87 -3.21
CA THR A 106 -5.64 -8.96 -3.34
C THR A 106 -5.70 -9.87 -2.13
N GLY A 107 -4.70 -9.84 -1.25
CA GLY A 107 -4.71 -10.66 -0.05
C GLY A 107 -3.52 -10.47 0.87
N ILE A 108 -3.65 -11.04 2.07
CA ILE A 108 -2.57 -11.10 3.06
C ILE A 108 -2.40 -12.56 3.47
N VAL A 109 -1.16 -13.02 3.46
CA VAL A 109 -0.82 -14.40 3.83
C VAL A 109 0.33 -14.40 4.82
N THR A 110 0.25 -15.30 5.81
CA THR A 110 1.29 -15.47 6.82
C THR A 110 1.81 -16.91 6.78
N GLY A 111 3.12 -17.06 6.71
CA GLY A 111 3.76 -18.38 6.68
C GLY A 111 5.22 -18.34 7.10
N PRO A 112 5.88 -19.50 7.21
CA PRO A 112 7.28 -19.62 7.58
C PRO A 112 8.22 -19.14 6.45
N SER A 113 7.86 -19.38 5.18
CA SER A 113 8.60 -18.96 4.00
C SER A 113 7.70 -18.35 2.93
N GLN A 114 8.28 -17.74 1.90
CA GLN A 114 7.54 -17.20 0.76
C GLN A 114 6.83 -18.30 -0.01
N ASN A 115 7.50 -19.42 -0.28
CA ASN A 115 6.91 -20.55 -1.02
C ASN A 115 5.70 -21.15 -0.30
N ASP A 116 5.76 -21.23 1.04
CA ASP A 116 4.62 -21.69 1.83
C ASP A 116 3.45 -20.72 1.73
N CYS A 117 3.74 -19.41 1.74
CA CYS A 117 2.72 -18.38 1.58
C CYS A 117 2.08 -18.43 0.19
N GLU A 118 2.86 -18.62 -0.86
CA GLU A 118 2.36 -18.83 -2.23
C GLU A 118 1.44 -20.05 -2.29
N PHE A 119 1.87 -21.19 -1.74
CA PHE A 119 1.06 -22.40 -1.72
C PHE A 119 -0.25 -22.20 -0.96
N ILE A 120 -0.20 -21.62 0.23
CA ILE A 120 -1.39 -21.35 1.06
C ILE A 120 -2.35 -20.40 0.35
N TYR A 121 -1.83 -19.38 -0.33
CA TYR A 121 -2.62 -18.39 -1.04
C TYR A 121 -3.35 -19.01 -2.23
N PHE A 122 -2.64 -19.72 -3.09
CA PHE A 122 -3.23 -20.36 -4.26
C PHE A 122 -4.18 -21.52 -3.91
N ASP A 123 -3.89 -22.32 -2.86
CA ASP A 123 -4.80 -23.35 -2.35
C ASP A 123 -6.13 -22.74 -1.89
N ARG A 124 -6.08 -21.58 -1.23
CA ARG A 124 -7.28 -20.83 -0.84
C ARG A 124 -8.06 -20.35 -2.06
N LEU A 125 -7.37 -19.74 -3.05
CA LEU A 125 -8.01 -19.25 -4.27
C LEU A 125 -8.69 -20.35 -5.08
N VAL A 126 -8.07 -21.52 -5.19
CA VAL A 126 -8.67 -22.70 -5.87
C VAL A 126 -9.95 -23.13 -5.16
N LYS A 127 -9.95 -23.15 -3.83
CA LYS A 127 -11.14 -23.49 -3.04
C LYS A 127 -12.25 -22.44 -3.20
N GLU A 128 -11.90 -21.16 -3.22
CA GLU A 128 -12.84 -20.06 -3.42
C GLU A 128 -13.40 -20.04 -4.85
N ALA A 129 -12.60 -20.35 -5.85
CA ALA A 129 -13.05 -20.45 -7.23
C ALA A 129 -13.95 -21.68 -7.47
N GLY A 130 -13.65 -22.80 -6.79
CA GLY A 130 -14.46 -24.02 -6.89
C GLY A 130 -15.76 -24.00 -6.06
N ASN A 131 -15.81 -23.17 -5.04
CA ASN A 131 -16.99 -22.96 -4.21
C ASN A 131 -17.09 -21.46 -3.91
N PRO A 132 -17.60 -20.65 -4.87
CA PRO A 132 -17.72 -19.21 -4.67
C PRO A 132 -18.44 -18.99 -3.34
N PRO A 133 -17.87 -18.21 -2.40
CA PRO A 133 -18.57 -17.91 -1.17
C PRO A 133 -19.93 -17.35 -1.58
N GLU A 134 -21.00 -17.98 -1.10
CA GLU A 134 -22.29 -17.30 -1.09
C GLU A 134 -21.96 -15.94 -0.46
N ARG A 135 -21.98 -14.90 -1.30
CA ARG A 135 -21.95 -13.55 -0.74
C ARG A 135 -23.02 -13.60 0.32
N PRO A 136 -22.69 -13.41 1.62
CA PRO A 136 -23.76 -13.20 2.55
C PRO A 136 -24.56 -12.11 1.88
N ALA A 137 -25.80 -12.43 1.51
CA ALA A 137 -26.71 -11.44 1.00
C ALA A 137 -26.73 -10.39 2.12
N GLY A 138 -25.75 -9.49 2.02
CA GLY A 138 -25.59 -8.38 2.92
C GLY A 138 -26.86 -7.61 2.68
N THR A 139 -27.85 -7.96 3.44
CA THR A 139 -28.83 -7.02 3.88
C THR A 139 -28.01 -5.89 4.48
N VAL A 140 -27.50 -5.02 3.58
CA VAL A 140 -27.33 -3.63 3.96
C VAL A 140 -28.71 -3.33 4.52
N PRO A 141 -28.88 -3.18 5.86
CA PRO A 141 -30.17 -2.80 6.37
C PRO A 141 -30.47 -1.52 5.60
N ALA A 142 -31.45 -1.60 4.70
CA ALA A 142 -31.92 -0.41 4.03
C ALA A 142 -32.24 0.50 5.19
N ILE A 143 -31.39 1.53 5.39
CA ILE A 143 -31.71 2.61 6.28
C ILE A 143 -32.98 3.17 5.69
N ARG A 144 -34.10 2.62 6.16
CA ARG A 144 -35.41 3.17 5.87
C ARG A 144 -35.36 4.52 6.55
N LEU A 145 -34.99 5.54 5.77
CA LEU A 145 -35.20 6.93 6.15
C LEU A 145 -36.70 7.00 6.45
N GLN A 146 -37.06 6.86 7.73
CA GLN A 146 -38.40 7.23 8.16
C GLN A 146 -38.54 8.70 7.75
N PRO A 147 -39.57 9.04 6.94
CA PRO A 147 -39.89 10.43 6.75
C PRO A 147 -40.08 10.99 8.16
N GLY A 148 -39.25 11.96 8.54
CA GLY A 148 -39.43 12.68 9.78
C GLY A 148 -40.87 13.20 9.85
N PRO A 149 -41.43 13.38 11.06
CA PRO A 149 -42.72 14.00 11.19
C PRO A 149 -42.69 15.31 10.37
N ALA A 150 -43.70 15.47 9.54
CA ALA A 150 -43.86 16.67 8.70
C ALA A 150 -43.63 17.88 9.59
N ASP A 151 -42.65 18.71 9.25
CA ASP A 151 -42.39 19.98 9.90
C ASP A 151 -43.70 20.82 9.91
N GLU A 152 -44.44 20.69 10.99
CA GLU A 152 -45.47 21.64 11.30
C GLU A 152 -44.76 22.94 11.68
N GLY A 153 -44.61 23.82 10.69
CA GLY A 153 -44.55 25.24 10.79
C GLY A 153 -43.71 25.84 11.92
N LEU A 154 -42.41 25.92 11.74
CA LEU A 154 -41.56 26.71 12.61
C LEU A 154 -41.47 28.20 12.18
N PHE A 155 -42.26 28.63 11.21
CA PHE A 155 -42.37 30.05 10.83
C PHE A 155 -43.81 30.50 10.88
N PRO A 156 -44.21 31.26 11.93
CA PRO A 156 -45.45 31.98 11.91
C PRO A 156 -45.33 33.09 10.87
N LEU A 157 -46.08 32.93 9.77
CA LEU A 157 -46.28 34.01 8.79
C LEU A 157 -46.96 35.18 9.53
N ALA A 158 -46.21 36.26 9.75
CA ALA A 158 -46.70 37.51 10.26
C ALA A 158 -47.82 37.98 9.33
N GLY A 159 -49.01 38.09 9.92
CA GLY A 159 -50.21 38.51 9.26
C GLY A 159 -50.12 39.88 8.62
N GLY A 160 -50.67 40.02 7.44
CA GLY A 160 -50.98 41.30 6.86
C GLY A 160 -52.17 41.91 7.53
N ALA A 161 -52.00 43.13 7.95
CA ALA A 161 -53.04 44.02 8.39
C ALA A 161 -53.72 44.64 7.19
N THR A 162 -55.02 44.75 7.25
CA THR A 162 -55.80 45.87 6.79
C THR A 162 -56.89 46.14 7.77
#